data_a4283f62df87d0d1649f785987d2f750
#
_entry.id   a4283f62df87d0d1649f785987d2f750
#
_cell.length_a   1.000
_cell.length_b   1.000
_cell.length_c   1.000
_cell.angle_alpha   90.00
_cell.angle_beta   90.00
_cell.angle_gamma   90.00
#
_symmetry.space_group_name_H-M   'P 1'
#
loop_
_entity.id
_entity.type
_entity.pdbx_description
1 polymer ?
#
loop_
_entity_poly.entity_id
_entity_poly.type
_entity_poly.pdbx_seq_one_letter_code
_entity_poly.pdbx_strand_id
1 'polypeptide(L)'
;MKDGIVGMYVHQHWPYHHPYAARTWSLEDWRGYAAGLRALGYNALLIWPVIETMPVPLLPSDRENLEKLAKVIDLLHEQLDMRVYLALCPNVVAHDEVAARASFAQRRFFYCDRRVDPADRQAVAEMLRRREEILGYLKNADGITIIDSDPGGYPGSTSEEYVELLVAHRVLFDRLRPGIELICWMHAGWEAYCRFYQTGNFAMGTDAEFGAVLEALAARNPEPWGLANGLHCAQSLGLAERVILFSYGAIEGEPSFPLTNFGGEGAYRAGSQPGPRGVMGNAQTHCLQLPNTFAFARGAQGKPVGEADYVEFAERLIRGRGEELVRAWQGLGGVEPGLMLERAAELEGWGEGTLEAGDLSGLLLGSAPRLVKDLVLQLRFKAHLEVFCAAVAAGRPGREELGRFSRAADQWQAVHGYENRWRCPPLTEALKQLHSPVLDQVLDFEPEALTPFGRVQASYLAEETHTPRMLAALRKYLA
;
A
#
# COMPACT_ATOMS: atom_id res chain seq x y z
N MET A 1 25.66 -1.65 -6.81
CA MET A 1 25.10 -2.07 -8.11
C MET A 1 24.77 -0.79 -8.89
N LYS A 2 25.48 -0.49 -10.00
CA LYS A 2 25.24 0.76 -10.75
C LYS A 2 23.89 0.77 -11.50
N ASP A 3 23.26 -0.38 -11.73
CA ASP A 3 22.07 -0.52 -12.59
C ASP A 3 20.92 -1.29 -11.96
N GLY A 4 21.01 -1.61 -10.67
CA GLY A 4 19.96 -2.34 -9.95
C GLY A 4 18.72 -1.47 -9.69
N ILE A 5 17.54 -2.10 -9.69
CA ILE A 5 16.28 -1.45 -9.36
C ILE A 5 16.26 -1.11 -7.87
N VAL A 6 15.98 0.15 -7.54
CA VAL A 6 15.54 0.60 -6.23
C VAL A 6 14.18 1.23 -6.43
N GLY A 7 13.13 0.50 -6.09
CA GLY A 7 11.77 0.85 -6.46
C GLY A 7 10.87 1.18 -5.27
N MET A 8 9.85 2.00 -5.52
CA MET A 8 8.75 2.30 -4.60
C MET A 8 7.44 1.81 -5.20
N TYR A 9 6.69 1.02 -4.44
CA TYR A 9 5.35 0.60 -4.81
C TYR A 9 4.32 1.62 -4.34
N VAL A 10 3.52 2.12 -5.27
CA VAL A 10 2.50 3.15 -5.05
C VAL A 10 1.11 2.59 -5.32
N HIS A 11 0.35 2.41 -4.26
CA HIS A 11 -1.03 1.93 -4.34
C HIS A 11 -2.01 3.05 -4.67
N GLN A 12 -2.93 2.82 -5.61
CA GLN A 12 -4.09 3.68 -5.83
C GLN A 12 -5.39 3.06 -5.27
N HIS A 13 -5.31 2.03 -4.45
CA HIS A 13 -6.52 1.30 -4.09
C HIS A 13 -7.28 1.87 -2.88
N TRP A 14 -6.61 2.65 -2.01
CA TRP A 14 -7.25 3.25 -0.84
C TRP A 14 -7.97 4.55 -1.20
N PRO A 15 -9.25 4.72 -0.81
CA PRO A 15 -10.01 5.94 -1.07
C PRO A 15 -9.84 6.99 0.05
N TYR A 16 -8.62 7.23 0.50
CA TYR A 16 -8.34 8.25 1.50
C TYR A 16 -8.42 9.66 0.91
N HIS A 17 -8.49 10.66 1.79
CA HIS A 17 -8.43 12.05 1.39
C HIS A 17 -7.06 12.42 0.81
N HIS A 18 -7.03 13.45 -0.03
CA HIS A 18 -5.75 14.01 -0.48
C HIS A 18 -4.95 14.55 0.72
N PRO A 19 -3.64 14.30 0.82
CA PRO A 19 -2.75 13.62 -0.12
C PRO A 19 -2.51 12.14 0.20
N TYR A 20 -3.24 11.53 1.10
CA TYR A 20 -2.96 10.19 1.64
C TYR A 20 -3.22 9.07 0.63
N ALA A 21 -3.99 9.33 -0.41
CA ALA A 21 -4.27 8.39 -1.47
C ALA A 21 -3.70 8.85 -2.81
N ALA A 22 -2.82 8.06 -3.42
CA ALA A 22 -2.19 8.38 -4.71
C ALA A 22 -3.19 8.57 -5.86
N ARG A 23 -4.41 8.01 -5.74
CA ARG A 23 -5.50 8.25 -6.72
C ARG A 23 -5.95 9.70 -6.78
N THR A 24 -5.74 10.47 -5.72
CA THR A 24 -6.13 11.88 -5.61
C THR A 24 -5.02 12.85 -6.01
N TRP A 25 -3.81 12.34 -6.26
CA TRP A 25 -2.65 13.18 -6.58
C TRP A 25 -2.81 13.85 -7.94
N SER A 26 -2.47 15.14 -7.99
CA SER A 26 -2.29 15.88 -9.24
C SER A 26 -1.01 15.45 -9.95
N LEU A 27 -0.82 15.87 -11.20
CA LEU A 27 0.44 15.64 -11.91
C LEU A 27 1.63 16.30 -11.20
N GLU A 28 1.40 17.43 -10.54
CA GLU A 28 2.43 18.14 -9.77
C GLU A 28 2.81 17.38 -8.49
N ASP A 29 1.83 16.79 -7.80
CA ASP A 29 2.09 15.91 -6.64
C ASP A 29 2.96 14.70 -7.06
N TRP A 30 2.61 14.06 -8.16
CA TRP A 30 3.41 12.96 -8.72
C TRP A 30 4.83 13.39 -9.07
N ARG A 31 4.98 14.57 -9.72
CA ARG A 31 6.30 15.12 -10.05
C ARG A 31 7.14 15.38 -8.80
N GLY A 32 6.56 16.07 -7.82
CA GLY A 32 7.26 16.41 -6.58
C GLY A 32 7.68 15.16 -5.79
N TYR A 33 6.77 14.22 -5.64
CA TYR A 33 7.04 12.97 -4.93
C TYR A 33 8.12 12.13 -5.63
N ALA A 34 8.00 11.93 -6.93
CA ALA A 34 8.96 11.14 -7.70
C ALA A 34 10.34 11.82 -7.78
N ALA A 35 10.40 13.14 -7.91
CA ALA A 35 11.66 13.88 -7.87
C ALA A 35 12.36 13.73 -6.51
N GLY A 36 11.59 13.79 -5.42
CA GLY A 36 12.11 13.53 -4.07
C GLY A 36 12.64 12.11 -3.94
N LEU A 37 11.90 11.10 -4.40
CA LEU A 37 12.38 9.72 -4.42
C LEU A 37 13.65 9.56 -5.25
N ARG A 38 13.70 10.17 -6.44
CA ARG A 38 14.88 10.15 -7.29
C ARG A 38 16.11 10.75 -6.59
N ALA A 39 15.93 11.84 -5.88
CA ALA A 39 16.97 12.48 -5.08
C ALA A 39 17.45 11.61 -3.91
N LEU A 40 16.58 10.74 -3.37
CA LEU A 40 16.95 9.74 -2.38
C LEU A 40 17.62 8.50 -2.99
N GLY A 41 17.61 8.35 -4.32
CA GLY A 41 18.25 7.24 -5.02
C GLY A 41 17.32 6.14 -5.52
N TYR A 42 16.00 6.32 -5.43
CA TYR A 42 15.06 5.48 -6.15
C TYR A 42 15.18 5.71 -7.66
N ASN A 43 14.97 4.64 -8.44
CA ASN A 43 15.05 4.70 -9.91
C ASN A 43 13.88 3.96 -10.58
N ALA A 44 12.89 3.52 -9.82
CA ALA A 44 11.71 2.87 -10.35
C ALA A 44 10.47 3.16 -9.49
N LEU A 45 9.30 3.24 -10.13
CA LEU A 45 8.00 3.14 -9.47
C LEU A 45 7.27 1.90 -9.96
N LEU A 46 6.63 1.17 -9.04
CA LEU A 46 5.59 0.21 -9.34
C LEU A 46 4.26 0.86 -8.95
N ILE A 47 3.37 1.09 -9.89
CA ILE A 47 2.09 1.75 -9.64
C ILE A 47 0.96 0.74 -9.82
N TRP A 48 0.10 0.61 -8.81
CA TRP A 48 -1.13 -0.16 -8.97
C TRP A 48 -2.28 0.76 -9.35
N PRO A 49 -2.66 0.80 -10.65
CA PRO A 49 -3.68 1.72 -11.15
C PRO A 49 -5.11 1.27 -10.85
N VAL A 50 -5.27 0.12 -10.19
CA VAL A 50 -6.54 -0.54 -9.83
C VAL A 50 -7.56 -0.59 -10.97
N ILE A 51 -7.07 -0.96 -12.15
CA ILE A 51 -7.90 -1.09 -13.36
C ILE A 51 -9.03 -2.11 -13.18
N GLU A 52 -8.87 -3.03 -12.26
CA GLU A 52 -9.83 -4.05 -11.86
C GLU A 52 -11.13 -3.47 -11.31
N THR A 53 -11.11 -2.19 -10.94
CA THR A 53 -12.31 -1.46 -10.46
C THR A 53 -12.97 -0.62 -11.54
N MET A 54 -12.36 -0.52 -12.73
CA MET A 54 -12.87 0.32 -13.81
C MET A 54 -13.95 -0.39 -14.59
N PRO A 55 -15.17 0.17 -14.67
CA PRO A 55 -16.26 -0.43 -15.45
C PRO A 55 -16.05 -0.30 -16.95
N VAL A 56 -16.77 -1.10 -17.71
CA VAL A 56 -16.88 -0.93 -19.16
C VAL A 56 -18.35 -0.63 -19.51
N PRO A 57 -18.62 0.54 -20.12
CA PRO A 57 -17.66 1.56 -20.58
C PRO A 57 -17.01 2.35 -19.44
N LEU A 58 -15.78 2.83 -19.68
CA LEU A 58 -15.06 3.67 -18.72
C LEU A 58 -15.85 4.95 -18.38
N LEU A 59 -15.91 5.30 -17.10
CA LEU A 59 -16.45 6.59 -16.67
C LEU A 59 -15.47 7.74 -17.02
N PRO A 60 -15.94 8.99 -17.07
CA PRO A 60 -15.07 10.15 -17.27
C PRO A 60 -13.90 10.19 -16.26
N SER A 61 -14.18 9.95 -14.97
CA SER A 61 -13.15 9.94 -13.92
C SER A 61 -12.10 8.83 -14.09
N ASP A 62 -12.45 7.69 -14.71
CA ASP A 62 -11.50 6.63 -15.04
C ASP A 62 -10.55 7.08 -16.16
N ARG A 63 -11.11 7.67 -17.23
CA ARG A 63 -10.31 8.21 -18.34
C ARG A 63 -9.37 9.31 -17.88
N GLU A 64 -9.85 10.27 -17.08
CA GLU A 64 -9.03 11.34 -16.51
C GLU A 64 -7.85 10.77 -15.70
N ASN A 65 -8.10 9.74 -14.88
CA ASN A 65 -7.03 9.10 -14.13
C ASN A 65 -6.03 8.37 -15.04
N LEU A 66 -6.50 7.63 -16.05
CA LEU A 66 -5.65 6.92 -17.00
C LEU A 66 -4.80 7.90 -17.83
N GLU A 67 -5.39 8.99 -18.32
CA GLU A 67 -4.67 10.05 -19.03
C GLU A 67 -3.64 10.77 -18.13
N LYS A 68 -3.99 10.98 -16.87
CA LYS A 68 -3.04 11.50 -15.87
C LYS A 68 -1.88 10.55 -15.67
N LEU A 69 -2.14 9.25 -15.47
CA LEU A 69 -1.09 8.25 -15.29
C LEU A 69 -0.21 8.10 -16.53
N ALA A 70 -0.76 8.20 -17.74
CA ALA A 70 0.04 8.24 -18.95
C ALA A 70 1.06 9.38 -18.92
N LYS A 71 0.61 10.60 -18.56
CA LYS A 71 1.50 11.76 -18.38
C LYS A 71 2.51 11.56 -17.25
N VAL A 72 2.15 10.84 -16.19
CA VAL A 72 3.09 10.47 -15.10
C VAL A 72 4.18 9.55 -15.63
N ILE A 73 3.84 8.54 -16.44
CA ILE A 73 4.82 7.63 -17.06
C ILE A 73 5.81 8.43 -17.93
N ASP A 74 5.30 9.28 -18.80
CA ASP A 74 6.15 10.10 -19.69
C ASP A 74 7.05 11.05 -18.86
N LEU A 75 6.51 11.69 -17.81
CA LEU A 75 7.28 12.55 -16.90
C LEU A 75 8.42 11.78 -16.21
N LEU A 76 8.14 10.57 -15.73
CA LEU A 76 9.12 9.72 -15.03
C LEU A 76 10.27 9.33 -15.99
N HIS A 77 9.96 8.97 -17.21
CA HIS A 77 10.96 8.65 -18.23
C HIS A 77 11.76 9.87 -18.66
N GLU A 78 11.11 10.93 -19.09
CA GLU A 78 11.73 12.06 -19.76
C GLU A 78 12.47 13.01 -18.81
N GLN A 79 11.95 13.22 -17.59
CA GLN A 79 12.47 14.22 -16.66
C GLN A 79 13.27 13.62 -15.51
N LEU A 80 13.00 12.38 -15.12
CA LEU A 80 13.57 11.80 -13.90
C LEU A 80 14.44 10.57 -14.17
N ASP A 81 14.47 10.06 -15.39
CA ASP A 81 15.18 8.80 -15.74
C ASP A 81 14.82 7.67 -14.75
N MET A 82 13.51 7.45 -14.56
CA MET A 82 12.95 6.40 -13.69
C MET A 82 12.11 5.42 -14.50
N ARG A 83 12.25 4.15 -14.17
CA ARG A 83 11.43 3.07 -14.75
C ARG A 83 10.03 3.06 -14.13
N VAL A 84 9.05 2.63 -14.92
CA VAL A 84 7.66 2.51 -14.47
C VAL A 84 7.14 1.10 -14.73
N TYR A 85 6.75 0.44 -13.65
CA TYR A 85 6.04 -0.83 -13.68
C TYR A 85 4.59 -0.61 -13.23
N LEU A 86 3.67 -1.39 -13.77
CA LEU A 86 2.28 -1.39 -13.33
C LEU A 86 1.98 -2.69 -12.58
N ALA A 87 1.11 -2.65 -11.57
CA ALA A 87 0.64 -3.84 -10.88
C ALA A 87 -0.79 -4.17 -11.29
N LEU A 88 -1.09 -5.43 -11.48
CA LEU A 88 -2.42 -5.95 -11.82
C LEU A 88 -2.70 -7.23 -11.03
N CYS A 89 -3.98 -7.47 -10.73
CA CYS A 89 -4.45 -8.79 -10.31
C CYS A 89 -4.59 -9.73 -11.52
N PRO A 90 -4.41 -11.04 -11.36
CA PRO A 90 -4.35 -11.96 -12.51
C PRO A 90 -5.70 -12.12 -13.22
N ASN A 91 -6.79 -12.26 -12.46
CA ASN A 91 -8.11 -12.64 -12.99
C ASN A 91 -9.27 -11.84 -12.36
N VAL A 92 -9.07 -10.55 -12.17
CA VAL A 92 -10.08 -9.67 -11.57
C VAL A 92 -10.52 -8.59 -12.56
N VAL A 93 -11.81 -8.30 -12.59
CA VAL A 93 -12.44 -7.22 -13.34
C VAL A 93 -13.48 -6.51 -12.48
N ALA A 94 -13.93 -5.33 -12.90
CA ALA A 94 -15.00 -4.62 -12.21
C ALA A 94 -16.34 -5.34 -12.38
N HIS A 95 -17.17 -5.25 -11.33
CA HIS A 95 -18.60 -5.43 -11.45
C HIS A 95 -19.18 -4.09 -11.95
N ASP A 96 -19.47 -4.01 -13.26
CA ASP A 96 -19.71 -2.74 -13.96
C ASP A 96 -20.79 -1.87 -13.30
N GLU A 97 -21.95 -2.46 -12.96
CA GLU A 97 -23.05 -1.74 -12.32
C GLU A 97 -22.71 -1.17 -10.93
N VAL A 98 -21.91 -1.90 -10.16
CA VAL A 98 -21.48 -1.46 -8.84
C VAL A 98 -20.39 -0.39 -8.96
N ALA A 99 -19.41 -0.63 -9.81
CA ALA A 99 -18.31 0.29 -10.04
C ALA A 99 -18.79 1.63 -10.62
N ALA A 100 -19.82 1.61 -11.47
CA ALA A 100 -20.38 2.82 -12.07
C ALA A 100 -21.11 3.75 -11.09
N ARG A 101 -21.37 3.30 -9.85
CA ARG A 101 -22.04 4.13 -8.82
C ARG A 101 -21.12 5.17 -8.18
N ALA A 102 -19.81 5.05 -8.35
CA ALA A 102 -18.82 5.91 -7.71
C ALA A 102 -17.75 6.36 -8.71
N SER A 103 -17.24 7.58 -8.53
CA SER A 103 -16.07 8.05 -9.28
C SER A 103 -14.83 7.22 -8.92
N PHE A 104 -13.79 7.25 -9.77
CA PHE A 104 -12.54 6.55 -9.52
C PHE A 104 -11.96 6.86 -8.13
N ALA A 105 -11.94 8.13 -7.73
CA ALA A 105 -11.38 8.54 -6.44
C ALA A 105 -12.12 8.00 -5.22
N GLN A 106 -13.42 7.72 -5.35
CA GLN A 106 -14.29 7.24 -4.26
C GLN A 106 -14.49 5.73 -4.26
N ARG A 107 -14.13 5.05 -5.36
CA ARG A 107 -14.41 3.63 -5.55
C ARG A 107 -13.53 2.77 -4.65
N ARG A 108 -14.13 1.82 -3.94
CA ARG A 108 -13.43 0.86 -3.11
C ARG A 108 -13.16 -0.42 -3.89
N PHE A 109 -11.93 -0.92 -3.83
CA PHE A 109 -11.48 -2.07 -4.60
C PHE A 109 -12.33 -3.32 -4.32
N PHE A 110 -12.29 -3.81 -3.10
CA PHE A 110 -12.95 -5.07 -2.71
C PHE A 110 -14.48 -5.02 -2.71
N TYR A 111 -15.07 -3.86 -2.93
CA TYR A 111 -16.52 -3.68 -3.03
C TYR A 111 -17.05 -3.86 -4.45
N CYS A 112 -16.26 -3.57 -5.44
CA CYS A 112 -16.69 -3.56 -6.84
C CYS A 112 -15.92 -4.53 -7.75
N ASP A 113 -15.05 -5.38 -7.21
CA ASP A 113 -14.33 -6.37 -7.98
C ASP A 113 -15.13 -7.67 -8.20
N ARG A 114 -14.84 -8.33 -9.31
CA ARG A 114 -15.35 -9.64 -9.68
C ARG A 114 -14.21 -10.49 -10.22
N ARG A 115 -14.11 -11.73 -9.74
CA ARG A 115 -13.13 -12.70 -10.24
C ARG A 115 -13.63 -13.43 -11.47
N VAL A 116 -12.70 -13.69 -12.39
CA VAL A 116 -12.91 -14.48 -13.60
C VAL A 116 -12.33 -15.87 -13.37
N ASP A 117 -13.08 -16.91 -13.70
CA ASP A 117 -12.59 -18.28 -13.64
C ASP A 117 -11.50 -18.49 -14.71
N PRO A 118 -10.25 -18.83 -14.34
CA PRO A 118 -9.19 -19.07 -15.30
C PRO A 118 -9.46 -20.23 -16.26
N ALA A 119 -10.32 -21.19 -15.91
CA ALA A 119 -10.74 -22.30 -16.76
C ALA A 119 -11.77 -21.88 -17.82
N ASP A 120 -12.49 -20.77 -17.59
CA ASP A 120 -13.45 -20.22 -18.57
C ASP A 120 -12.70 -19.36 -19.62
N ARG A 121 -12.34 -20.00 -20.72
CA ARG A 121 -11.59 -19.35 -21.83
C ARG A 121 -12.32 -18.14 -22.41
N GLN A 122 -13.67 -18.17 -22.45
CA GLN A 122 -14.45 -17.03 -22.98
C GLN A 122 -14.40 -15.85 -22.01
N ALA A 123 -14.59 -16.09 -20.72
CA ALA A 123 -14.49 -15.05 -19.69
C ALA A 123 -13.06 -14.47 -19.60
N VAL A 124 -12.03 -15.30 -19.72
CA VAL A 124 -10.63 -14.84 -19.79
C VAL A 124 -10.39 -13.98 -21.03
N ALA A 125 -10.87 -14.40 -22.20
CA ALA A 125 -10.72 -13.60 -23.44
C ALA A 125 -11.41 -12.23 -23.32
N GLU A 126 -12.60 -12.18 -22.72
CA GLU A 126 -13.31 -10.92 -22.50
C GLU A 126 -12.57 -10.04 -21.48
N MET A 127 -12.05 -10.59 -20.39
CA MET A 127 -11.22 -9.86 -19.43
C MET A 127 -9.98 -9.25 -20.12
N LEU A 128 -9.28 -10.02 -20.95
CA LEU A 128 -8.10 -9.55 -21.68
C LEU A 128 -8.45 -8.44 -22.68
N ARG A 129 -9.59 -8.55 -23.36
CA ARG A 129 -10.08 -7.49 -24.25
C ARG A 129 -10.34 -6.18 -23.49
N ARG A 130 -10.97 -6.23 -22.32
CA ARG A 130 -11.17 -5.07 -21.43
C ARG A 130 -9.84 -4.47 -20.99
N ARG A 131 -8.87 -5.33 -20.60
CA ARG A 131 -7.53 -4.90 -20.22
C ARG A 131 -6.77 -4.25 -21.37
N GLU A 132 -6.91 -4.75 -22.58
CA GLU A 132 -6.28 -4.15 -23.76
C GLU A 132 -6.75 -2.70 -23.98
N GLU A 133 -8.05 -2.44 -23.85
CA GLU A 133 -8.61 -1.09 -23.94
C GLU A 133 -8.06 -0.16 -22.86
N ILE A 134 -8.06 -0.60 -21.61
CA ILE A 134 -7.61 0.22 -20.47
C ILE A 134 -6.08 0.43 -20.49
N LEU A 135 -5.31 -0.64 -20.68
CA LEU A 135 -3.85 -0.59 -20.71
C LEU A 135 -3.31 0.12 -21.95
N GLY A 136 -4.13 0.28 -22.99
CA GLY A 136 -3.79 1.11 -24.14
C GLY A 136 -3.40 2.54 -23.77
N TYR A 137 -3.99 3.10 -22.72
CA TYR A 137 -3.58 4.40 -22.16
C TYR A 137 -2.18 4.37 -21.53
N LEU A 138 -1.78 3.23 -20.97
CA LEU A 138 -0.58 3.06 -20.13
C LEU A 138 0.53 2.26 -20.82
N LYS A 139 0.46 2.09 -22.13
CA LYS A 139 1.36 1.24 -22.94
C LYS A 139 2.84 1.66 -22.89
N ASN A 140 3.15 2.87 -22.42
CA ASN A 140 4.53 3.34 -22.28
C ASN A 140 5.23 2.80 -21.03
N ALA A 141 4.54 2.09 -20.12
CA ALA A 141 5.17 1.46 -18.97
C ALA A 141 6.25 0.45 -19.38
N ASP A 142 7.33 0.32 -18.59
CA ASP A 142 8.44 -0.60 -18.87
C ASP A 142 8.04 -2.06 -18.66
N GLY A 143 7.17 -2.32 -17.71
CA GLY A 143 6.67 -3.65 -17.43
C GLY A 143 5.34 -3.65 -16.70
N ILE A 144 4.71 -4.82 -16.66
CA ILE A 144 3.46 -5.07 -15.96
C ILE A 144 3.64 -6.27 -15.05
N THR A 145 3.42 -6.05 -13.76
CA THR A 145 3.53 -7.05 -12.70
C THR A 145 2.16 -7.67 -12.46
N ILE A 146 2.05 -8.98 -12.62
CA ILE A 146 0.87 -9.74 -12.24
C ILE A 146 1.09 -10.29 -10.84
N ILE A 147 0.24 -9.87 -9.90
CA ILE A 147 0.28 -10.30 -8.49
C ILE A 147 -0.71 -11.44 -8.32
N ASP A 148 -0.26 -12.63 -7.96
CA ASP A 148 -1.07 -13.85 -7.92
C ASP A 148 -2.29 -13.77 -6.99
N SER A 149 -2.24 -12.94 -5.98
CA SER A 149 -3.04 -13.13 -4.79
C SER A 149 -3.70 -11.88 -4.20
N ASP A 150 -3.70 -10.74 -4.86
CA ASP A 150 -4.08 -9.49 -4.20
C ASP A 150 -5.15 -8.63 -4.94
N PRO A 151 -6.40 -9.06 -5.05
CA PRO A 151 -6.94 -10.40 -4.97
C PRO A 151 -6.65 -11.22 -6.24
N GLY A 152 -6.82 -12.50 -6.12
CA GLY A 152 -6.65 -13.45 -7.23
C GLY A 152 -7.23 -14.82 -6.84
N GLY A 153 -6.99 -15.80 -7.69
CA GLY A 153 -7.44 -17.15 -7.44
C GLY A 153 -8.93 -17.38 -7.74
N TYR A 154 -9.23 -18.64 -8.00
CA TYR A 154 -10.59 -19.11 -8.18
C TYR A 154 -10.67 -20.56 -7.64
N PRO A 155 -11.67 -20.91 -6.84
CA PRO A 155 -11.81 -22.28 -6.32
C PRO A 155 -11.78 -23.31 -7.45
N GLY A 156 -10.89 -24.30 -7.35
CA GLY A 156 -10.70 -25.32 -8.38
C GLY A 156 -9.65 -25.00 -9.45
N SER A 157 -9.10 -23.79 -9.48
CA SER A 157 -8.00 -23.47 -10.38
C SER A 157 -6.70 -24.17 -10.02
N THR A 158 -5.89 -24.42 -11.03
CA THR A 158 -4.59 -25.09 -10.95
C THR A 158 -3.44 -24.14 -11.27
N SER A 159 -2.22 -24.53 -10.90
CA SER A 159 -0.99 -23.83 -11.26
C SER A 159 -0.82 -23.74 -12.79
N GLU A 160 -1.25 -24.74 -13.54
CA GLU A 160 -1.18 -24.75 -14.99
C GLU A 160 -2.11 -23.67 -15.59
N GLU A 161 -3.35 -23.57 -15.12
CA GLU A 161 -4.29 -22.51 -15.53
C GLU A 161 -3.76 -21.12 -15.23
N TYR A 162 -3.06 -20.97 -14.09
CA TYR A 162 -2.39 -19.72 -13.76
C TYR A 162 -1.25 -19.38 -14.75
N VAL A 163 -0.43 -20.34 -15.10
CA VAL A 163 0.64 -20.14 -16.09
C VAL A 163 0.08 -19.79 -17.45
N GLU A 164 -0.99 -20.47 -17.91
CA GLU A 164 -1.68 -20.12 -19.15
C GLU A 164 -2.22 -18.68 -19.12
N LEU A 165 -2.76 -18.26 -17.98
CA LEU A 165 -3.24 -16.90 -17.77
C LEU A 165 -2.09 -15.87 -17.88
N LEU A 166 -0.92 -16.16 -17.31
CA LEU A 166 0.28 -15.31 -17.42
C LEU A 166 0.76 -15.21 -18.88
N VAL A 167 0.80 -16.34 -19.59
CA VAL A 167 1.18 -16.38 -21.01
C VAL A 167 0.18 -15.59 -21.86
N ALA A 168 -1.12 -15.70 -21.57
CA ALA A 168 -2.15 -14.91 -22.25
C ALA A 168 -1.97 -13.39 -22.04
N HIS A 169 -1.54 -12.98 -20.84
CA HIS A 169 -1.16 -11.58 -20.59
C HIS A 169 0.09 -11.16 -21.38
N ARG A 170 1.09 -12.05 -21.48
CA ARG A 170 2.26 -11.76 -22.32
C ARG A 170 1.86 -11.44 -23.77
N VAL A 171 0.96 -12.26 -24.34
CA VAL A 171 0.43 -12.02 -25.68
C VAL A 171 -0.31 -10.67 -25.78
N LEU A 172 -1.09 -10.32 -24.76
CA LEU A 172 -1.73 -9.01 -24.67
C LEU A 172 -0.69 -7.87 -24.66
N PHE A 173 0.36 -7.99 -23.86
CA PHE A 173 1.38 -6.93 -23.74
C PHE A 173 2.13 -6.73 -25.05
N ASP A 174 2.40 -7.78 -25.81
CA ASP A 174 3.01 -7.67 -27.14
C ASP A 174 2.13 -6.89 -28.13
N ARG A 175 0.80 -7.03 -28.03
CA ARG A 175 -0.13 -6.25 -28.86
C ARG A 175 -0.16 -4.77 -28.47
N LEU A 176 -0.03 -4.46 -27.16
CA LEU A 176 0.02 -3.09 -26.67
C LEU A 176 1.30 -2.37 -27.12
N ARG A 177 2.43 -2.96 -26.82
CA ARG A 177 3.75 -2.50 -27.23
C ARG A 177 4.78 -3.63 -27.03
N PRO A 178 5.49 -4.04 -28.08
CA PRO A 178 6.58 -5.01 -27.94
C PRO A 178 7.62 -4.52 -26.93
N GLY A 179 8.05 -5.42 -26.06
CA GLY A 179 9.08 -5.13 -25.06
C GLY A 179 8.55 -4.68 -23.68
N ILE A 180 7.23 -4.56 -23.49
CA ILE A 180 6.67 -4.45 -22.13
C ILE A 180 7.03 -5.75 -21.38
N GLU A 181 7.72 -5.66 -20.25
CA GLU A 181 8.13 -6.82 -19.48
C GLU A 181 6.96 -7.40 -18.67
N LEU A 182 6.78 -8.73 -18.69
CA LEU A 182 5.89 -9.41 -17.75
C LEU A 182 6.66 -9.72 -16.46
N ILE A 183 6.22 -9.17 -15.31
CA ILE A 183 6.78 -9.54 -14.00
C ILE A 183 5.74 -10.45 -13.30
N CYS A 184 6.17 -11.65 -12.93
CA CYS A 184 5.33 -12.57 -12.16
C CYS A 184 5.64 -12.41 -10.67
N TRP A 185 4.66 -11.94 -9.93
CA TRP A 185 4.77 -11.81 -8.48
C TRP A 185 3.92 -12.86 -7.78
N MET A 186 4.59 -13.80 -7.13
CA MET A 186 3.95 -14.88 -6.39
C MET A 186 4.29 -14.79 -4.91
N HIS A 187 3.27 -14.91 -4.07
CA HIS A 187 3.43 -14.88 -2.61
C HIS A 187 3.60 -16.28 -2.02
N ALA A 188 2.76 -17.21 -2.46
CA ALA A 188 2.64 -18.51 -1.79
C ALA A 188 2.36 -19.68 -2.74
N GLY A 189 2.37 -19.45 -4.02
CA GLY A 189 1.88 -20.40 -5.01
C GLY A 189 0.35 -20.31 -5.21
N TRP A 190 -0.06 -20.44 -6.46
CA TRP A 190 -1.44 -20.22 -6.87
C TRP A 190 -2.44 -21.18 -6.23
N GLU A 191 -2.12 -22.45 -6.16
CA GLU A 191 -3.00 -23.47 -5.58
C GLU A 191 -3.22 -23.27 -4.07
N ALA A 192 -2.18 -22.88 -3.34
CA ALA A 192 -2.30 -22.55 -1.93
C ALA A 192 -3.27 -21.37 -1.72
N TYR A 193 -3.22 -20.40 -2.61
CA TYR A 193 -4.11 -19.25 -2.55
C TYR A 193 -5.55 -19.61 -2.92
N CYS A 194 -5.76 -20.49 -3.89
CA CYS A 194 -7.08 -21.04 -4.20
C CYS A 194 -7.66 -21.83 -3.01
N ARG A 195 -6.84 -22.60 -2.30
CA ARG A 195 -7.24 -23.30 -1.06
C ARG A 195 -7.64 -22.32 0.05
N PHE A 196 -6.93 -21.21 0.20
CA PHE A 196 -7.31 -20.17 1.17
C PHE A 196 -8.75 -19.69 0.96
N TYR A 197 -9.15 -19.41 -0.27
CA TYR A 197 -10.51 -18.97 -0.57
C TYR A 197 -11.58 -20.03 -0.31
N GLN A 198 -11.22 -21.32 -0.34
CA GLN A 198 -12.14 -22.39 -0.02
C GLN A 198 -12.30 -22.60 1.48
N THR A 199 -11.23 -22.48 2.25
CA THR A 199 -11.18 -22.87 3.66
C THR A 199 -11.19 -21.69 4.63
N GLY A 200 -10.84 -20.51 4.16
CA GLY A 200 -10.61 -19.33 5.00
C GLY A 200 -9.30 -19.38 5.80
N ASN A 201 -8.53 -20.45 5.68
CA ASN A 201 -7.24 -20.61 6.34
C ASN A 201 -6.13 -20.52 5.30
N PHE A 202 -5.26 -19.53 5.44
CA PHE A 202 -4.12 -19.36 4.56
C PHE A 202 -3.12 -20.50 4.78
N ALA A 203 -3.02 -21.40 3.82
CA ALA A 203 -1.94 -22.37 3.77
C ALA A 203 -0.86 -21.81 2.84
N MET A 204 0.32 -21.54 3.38
CA MET A 204 1.48 -21.18 2.58
C MET A 204 1.69 -22.26 1.50
N GLY A 205 1.94 -21.83 0.25
CA GLY A 205 2.36 -22.73 -0.81
C GLY A 205 3.67 -23.40 -0.43
N THR A 206 3.85 -24.61 -0.92
CA THR A 206 5.11 -25.31 -0.76
C THR A 206 6.14 -24.79 -1.78
N ASP A 207 7.42 -24.92 -1.48
CA ASP A 207 8.48 -24.64 -2.44
C ASP A 207 8.32 -25.47 -3.73
N ALA A 208 7.75 -26.67 -3.61
CA ALA A 208 7.45 -27.53 -4.75
C ALA A 208 6.36 -26.93 -5.67
N GLU A 209 5.29 -26.40 -5.12
CA GLU A 209 4.23 -25.70 -5.91
C GLU A 209 4.81 -24.46 -6.58
N PHE A 210 5.59 -23.69 -5.84
CA PHE A 210 6.25 -22.50 -6.38
C PHE A 210 7.23 -22.86 -7.49
N GLY A 211 8.04 -23.88 -7.26
CA GLY A 211 8.98 -24.42 -8.25
C GLY A 211 8.27 -24.91 -9.53
N ALA A 212 7.16 -25.63 -9.40
CA ALA A 212 6.39 -26.12 -10.54
C ALA A 212 5.87 -24.99 -11.44
N VAL A 213 5.38 -23.89 -10.84
CA VAL A 213 4.95 -22.70 -11.62
C VAL A 213 6.14 -22.07 -12.34
N LEU A 214 7.30 -21.93 -11.66
CA LEU A 214 8.50 -21.36 -12.30
C LEU A 214 9.06 -22.26 -13.43
N GLU A 215 9.07 -23.58 -13.25
CA GLU A 215 9.47 -24.53 -14.29
C GLU A 215 8.56 -24.42 -15.53
N ALA A 216 7.24 -24.37 -15.33
CA ALA A 216 6.27 -24.20 -16.40
C ALA A 216 6.44 -22.86 -17.11
N LEU A 217 6.66 -21.76 -16.39
CA LEU A 217 6.95 -20.44 -16.97
C LEU A 217 8.25 -20.45 -17.78
N ALA A 218 9.31 -21.06 -17.24
CA ALA A 218 10.59 -21.19 -17.92
C ALA A 218 10.47 -21.99 -19.22
N ALA A 219 9.69 -23.08 -19.18
CA ALA A 219 9.42 -23.90 -20.38
C ALA A 219 8.62 -23.13 -21.46
N ARG A 220 7.67 -22.27 -21.07
CA ARG A 220 6.92 -21.41 -21.99
C ARG A 220 7.73 -20.22 -22.48
N ASN A 221 8.71 -19.80 -21.71
CA ASN A 221 9.62 -18.68 -21.98
C ASN A 221 8.93 -17.43 -22.50
N PRO A 222 8.02 -16.78 -21.74
CA PRO A 222 7.22 -15.64 -22.17
C PRO A 222 8.02 -14.32 -22.19
N GLU A 223 9.11 -14.28 -22.94
CA GLU A 223 10.02 -13.12 -23.03
C GLU A 223 9.32 -11.82 -23.53
N PRO A 224 9.74 -10.63 -23.02
CA PRO A 224 10.59 -10.45 -21.84
C PRO A 224 9.81 -10.66 -20.54
N TRP A 225 10.38 -11.42 -19.60
CA TRP A 225 9.75 -11.68 -18.31
C TRP A 225 10.74 -11.67 -17.14
N GLY A 226 10.22 -11.40 -15.95
CA GLY A 226 10.93 -11.39 -14.69
C GLY A 226 10.08 -11.89 -13.53
N LEU A 227 10.67 -11.88 -12.35
CA LEU A 227 10.07 -12.37 -11.12
C LEU A 227 10.12 -11.31 -10.02
N ALA A 228 9.10 -11.26 -9.20
CA ALA A 228 9.13 -10.59 -7.91
C ALA A 228 9.09 -11.66 -6.81
N ASN A 229 10.10 -11.64 -5.93
CA ASN A 229 10.32 -12.62 -4.86
C ASN A 229 10.67 -14.06 -5.35
N GLY A 230 10.62 -15.04 -4.42
CA GLY A 230 10.90 -16.44 -4.73
C GLY A 230 12.36 -16.75 -5.11
N LEU A 231 13.32 -15.95 -4.63
CA LEU A 231 14.73 -16.08 -5.04
C LEU A 231 15.29 -17.47 -4.84
N HIS A 232 14.98 -18.16 -3.74
CA HIS A 232 15.53 -19.50 -3.45
C HIS A 232 15.02 -20.55 -4.46
N CYS A 233 13.74 -20.51 -4.85
CA CYS A 233 13.22 -21.38 -5.90
C CYS A 233 13.80 -21.00 -7.27
N ALA A 234 13.92 -19.73 -7.58
CA ALA A 234 14.52 -19.24 -8.81
C ALA A 234 16.00 -19.67 -8.94
N GLN A 235 16.75 -19.67 -7.84
CA GLN A 235 18.16 -20.12 -7.83
C GLN A 235 18.29 -21.59 -8.23
N SER A 236 17.42 -22.47 -7.71
CA SER A 236 17.46 -23.91 -8.03
C SER A 236 17.18 -24.20 -9.51
N LEU A 237 16.49 -23.27 -10.19
CA LEU A 237 16.13 -23.38 -11.62
C LEU A 237 17.01 -22.53 -12.55
N GLY A 238 18.06 -21.87 -12.02
CA GLY A 238 18.92 -21.00 -12.82
C GLY A 238 18.24 -19.68 -13.27
N LEU A 239 17.17 -19.25 -12.58
CA LEU A 239 16.37 -18.07 -12.90
C LEU A 239 16.66 -16.89 -11.97
N ALA A 240 17.67 -16.97 -11.11
CA ALA A 240 17.97 -15.96 -10.10
C ALA A 240 18.09 -14.54 -10.68
N GLU A 241 18.75 -14.40 -11.84
CA GLU A 241 18.97 -13.11 -12.50
C GLU A 241 17.67 -12.40 -12.96
N ARG A 242 16.52 -13.08 -12.88
CA ARG A 242 15.20 -12.51 -13.18
C ARG A 242 14.54 -11.86 -11.97
N VAL A 243 15.11 -12.04 -10.76
CA VAL A 243 14.42 -11.72 -9.50
C VAL A 243 14.69 -10.30 -9.03
N ILE A 244 13.59 -9.55 -8.83
CA ILE A 244 13.53 -8.33 -8.03
C ILE A 244 12.99 -8.73 -6.66
N LEU A 245 13.69 -8.42 -5.56
CA LEU A 245 13.13 -8.65 -4.24
C LEU A 245 12.14 -7.53 -3.89
N PHE A 246 10.97 -7.95 -3.46
CA PHE A 246 9.94 -7.03 -2.99
C PHE A 246 9.75 -7.21 -1.48
N SER A 247 9.97 -6.13 -0.74
CA SER A 247 9.87 -6.14 0.71
C SER A 247 8.57 -5.45 1.16
N TYR A 248 7.48 -6.25 1.18
CA TYR A 248 6.22 -5.80 1.72
C TYR A 248 6.33 -5.59 3.25
N GLY A 249 5.85 -4.47 3.72
CA GLY A 249 5.87 -4.13 5.15
C GLY A 249 7.16 -3.50 5.66
N ALA A 250 8.23 -3.42 4.86
CA ALA A 250 9.48 -2.83 5.31
C ALA A 250 9.39 -1.31 5.53
N ILE A 251 8.72 -0.59 4.64
CA ILE A 251 8.45 0.83 4.79
C ILE A 251 7.10 1.01 5.48
N GLU A 252 6.06 0.39 4.92
CA GLU A 252 4.73 0.30 5.48
C GLU A 252 4.06 -0.97 4.94
N GLY A 253 3.47 -1.75 5.85
CA GLY A 253 2.59 -2.86 5.46
C GLY A 253 1.18 -2.36 5.17
N GLU A 254 0.19 -3.13 5.59
CA GLU A 254 -1.20 -2.67 5.58
C GLU A 254 -1.34 -1.42 6.46
N PRO A 255 -2.05 -0.37 5.98
CA PRO A 255 -2.24 0.83 6.77
C PRO A 255 -2.88 0.50 8.11
N SER A 256 -2.23 0.92 9.18
CA SER A 256 -2.72 0.74 10.54
C SER A 256 -3.30 2.05 11.04
N PHE A 257 -4.54 1.99 11.55
CA PHE A 257 -5.12 3.15 12.21
C PHE A 257 -4.53 3.27 13.61
N PRO A 258 -4.02 4.41 13.97
CA PRO A 258 -3.82 5.65 13.19
C PRO A 258 -2.36 6.04 12.97
N LEU A 259 -1.41 5.14 12.95
CA LEU A 259 -0.04 5.47 13.27
C LEU A 259 0.93 5.25 12.11
N THR A 260 1.71 6.29 11.85
CA THR A 260 3.00 6.16 11.19
C THR A 260 3.94 5.32 12.03
N ASN A 261 4.62 4.40 11.41
CA ASN A 261 5.65 3.61 12.05
C ASN A 261 6.99 4.31 11.87
N PHE A 262 7.69 4.58 12.96
CA PHE A 262 9.07 5.05 12.92
C PHE A 262 9.98 3.97 13.49
N GLY A 263 10.39 3.04 12.61
CA GLY A 263 11.24 1.93 13.01
C GLY A 263 12.60 1.89 12.30
N GLY A 264 12.77 2.61 11.21
CA GLY A 264 14.00 2.78 10.42
C GLY A 264 14.83 1.52 10.13
N GLU A 265 15.13 0.73 11.15
CA GLU A 265 16.00 -0.44 11.04
C GLU A 265 15.44 -1.53 10.11
N GLY A 266 14.16 -1.84 10.20
CA GLY A 266 13.50 -2.83 9.33
C GLY A 266 13.55 -2.39 7.86
N ALA A 267 13.24 -1.13 7.61
CA ALA A 267 13.30 -0.54 6.28
C ALA A 267 14.73 -0.51 5.73
N TYR A 268 15.70 -0.10 6.55
CA TYR A 268 17.12 -0.12 6.20
C TYR A 268 17.58 -1.52 5.83
N ARG A 269 17.30 -2.52 6.67
CA ARG A 269 17.69 -3.92 6.44
C ARG A 269 17.11 -4.45 5.14
N ALA A 270 15.84 -4.20 4.88
CA ALA A 270 15.20 -4.63 3.64
C ALA A 270 15.85 -3.99 2.40
N GLY A 271 16.12 -2.70 2.44
CA GLY A 271 16.84 -2.01 1.37
C GLY A 271 18.26 -2.57 1.15
N SER A 272 18.95 -2.95 2.23
CA SER A 272 20.33 -3.45 2.16
C SER A 272 20.48 -4.88 1.64
N GLN A 273 19.37 -5.56 1.37
CA GLN A 273 19.34 -6.94 0.88
C GLN A 273 18.69 -7.02 -0.52
N PRO A 274 19.27 -6.39 -1.54
CA PRO A 274 18.70 -6.44 -2.89
C PRO A 274 18.83 -7.83 -3.50
N GLY A 275 17.84 -8.21 -4.31
CA GLY A 275 17.96 -9.34 -5.23
C GLY A 275 18.91 -9.04 -6.39
N PRO A 276 19.14 -10.01 -7.27
CA PRO A 276 20.02 -9.83 -8.44
C PRO A 276 19.64 -8.64 -9.33
N ARG A 277 18.35 -8.36 -9.48
CA ARG A 277 17.85 -7.20 -10.24
C ARG A 277 17.54 -5.97 -9.40
N GLY A 278 17.55 -6.09 -8.08
CA GLY A 278 17.28 -4.98 -7.16
C GLY A 278 16.25 -5.28 -6.09
N VAL A 279 15.70 -4.22 -5.52
CA VAL A 279 14.75 -4.28 -4.42
C VAL A 279 13.67 -3.23 -4.58
N MET A 280 12.44 -3.56 -4.19
CA MET A 280 11.30 -2.63 -4.10
C MET A 280 10.75 -2.60 -2.68
N GLY A 281 10.45 -1.42 -2.19
CA GLY A 281 9.75 -1.19 -0.94
C GLY A 281 8.29 -0.82 -1.20
N ASN A 282 7.46 -0.97 -0.17
CA ASN A 282 6.04 -0.66 -0.20
C ASN A 282 5.71 0.45 0.79
N ALA A 283 5.00 1.47 0.33
CA ALA A 283 4.30 2.41 1.19
C ALA A 283 2.88 2.63 0.66
N GLN A 284 1.93 2.84 1.56
CA GLN A 284 0.53 3.06 1.21
C GLN A 284 0.06 4.47 1.59
N THR A 285 0.64 5.05 2.65
CA THR A 285 0.45 6.44 3.06
C THR A 285 1.77 7.22 2.89
N HIS A 286 2.13 7.44 1.64
CA HIS A 286 3.48 7.84 1.20
C HIS A 286 4.06 9.06 1.92
N CYS A 287 3.26 10.10 2.13
CA CYS A 287 3.71 11.34 2.79
C CYS A 287 3.95 11.17 4.30
N LEU A 288 3.49 10.07 4.91
CA LEU A 288 3.69 9.79 6.34
C LEU A 288 4.90 8.90 6.58
N GLN A 289 5.23 8.01 5.64
CA GLN A 289 6.27 6.99 5.80
C GLN A 289 7.67 7.47 5.38
N LEU A 290 7.91 8.77 5.42
CA LEU A 290 9.13 9.38 4.92
C LEU A 290 10.41 8.93 5.65
N PRO A 291 10.44 8.75 6.98
CA PRO A 291 11.63 8.24 7.66
C PRO A 291 12.02 6.84 7.20
N ASN A 292 11.02 5.93 7.03
CA ASN A 292 11.25 4.57 6.56
C ASN A 292 11.63 4.56 5.07
N THR A 293 11.02 5.43 4.26
CA THR A 293 11.38 5.63 2.84
C THR A 293 12.84 6.04 2.71
N PHE A 294 13.29 6.97 3.53
CA PHE A 294 14.69 7.41 3.58
C PHE A 294 15.63 6.27 4.01
N ALA A 295 15.31 5.57 5.10
CA ALA A 295 16.12 4.47 5.61
C ALA A 295 16.26 3.32 4.58
N PHE A 296 15.18 2.96 3.89
CA PHE A 296 15.19 1.96 2.83
C PHE A 296 16.16 2.35 1.69
N ALA A 297 16.10 3.60 1.23
CA ALA A 297 16.99 4.11 0.20
C ALA A 297 18.46 4.08 0.63
N ARG A 298 18.76 4.45 1.89
CA ARG A 298 20.12 4.38 2.45
C ARG A 298 20.63 2.93 2.46
N GLY A 299 19.78 1.99 2.89
CA GLY A 299 20.09 0.55 2.84
C GLY A 299 20.43 0.08 1.42
N ALA A 300 19.59 0.44 0.44
CA ALA A 300 19.80 0.07 -0.96
C ALA A 300 21.11 0.63 -1.56
N GLN A 301 21.58 1.76 -1.04
CA GLN A 301 22.85 2.38 -1.42
C GLN A 301 24.05 1.83 -0.63
N GLY A 302 23.83 0.96 0.37
CA GLY A 302 24.88 0.50 1.28
C GLY A 302 25.46 1.60 2.17
N LYS A 303 24.71 2.68 2.40
CA LYS A 303 25.11 3.82 3.24
C LYS A 303 24.54 3.65 4.65
N PRO A 304 25.31 3.84 5.70
CA PRO A 304 24.76 3.80 7.06
C PRO A 304 23.72 4.89 7.24
N VAL A 305 22.86 4.71 8.25
CA VAL A 305 21.87 5.70 8.65
C VAL A 305 21.95 5.89 10.18
N GLY A 306 22.11 7.12 10.62
CA GLY A 306 22.13 7.52 12.01
C GLY A 306 21.24 8.74 12.25
N GLU A 307 21.19 9.22 13.48
CA GLU A 307 20.34 10.36 13.86
C GLU A 307 20.66 11.62 13.04
N ALA A 308 21.95 11.92 12.85
CA ALA A 308 22.38 13.07 12.04
C ALA A 308 21.88 12.99 10.57
N ASP A 309 21.84 11.79 9.98
CA ASP A 309 21.32 11.60 8.63
C ASP A 309 19.81 11.88 8.57
N TYR A 310 19.06 11.49 9.61
CA TYR A 310 17.64 11.81 9.70
C TYR A 310 17.41 13.31 9.91
N VAL A 311 18.24 14.00 10.69
CA VAL A 311 18.15 15.45 10.87
C VAL A 311 18.42 16.17 9.55
N GLU A 312 19.47 15.78 8.82
CA GLU A 312 19.74 16.32 7.48
C GLU A 312 18.57 16.07 6.52
N PHE A 313 18.02 14.86 6.50
CA PHE A 313 16.86 14.55 5.69
C PHE A 313 15.63 15.39 6.05
N ALA A 314 15.33 15.52 7.33
CA ALA A 314 14.21 16.31 7.82
C ALA A 314 14.37 17.81 7.51
N GLU A 315 15.60 18.34 7.60
CA GLU A 315 15.96 19.70 7.21
C GLU A 315 15.71 19.97 5.71
N ARG A 316 15.91 18.96 4.87
CA ARG A 316 15.61 19.02 3.44
C ARG A 316 14.10 18.92 3.14
N LEU A 317 13.28 18.48 4.07
CA LEU A 317 11.81 18.55 3.99
C LEU A 317 11.28 19.91 4.42
N ILE A 318 11.70 20.40 5.59
CA ILE A 318 11.30 21.68 6.17
C ILE A 318 12.54 22.35 6.78
N ARG A 319 13.00 23.43 6.18
CA ARG A 319 14.21 24.15 6.59
C ARG A 319 14.11 24.70 8.00
N GLY A 320 15.19 24.58 8.77
CA GLY A 320 15.29 25.06 10.14
C GLY A 320 14.44 24.24 11.14
N ARG A 321 14.01 23.00 10.77
CA ARG A 321 13.14 22.18 11.59
C ARG A 321 13.58 20.70 11.66
N GLY A 322 14.80 20.42 11.26
CA GLY A 322 15.28 19.04 11.14
C GLY A 322 15.26 18.28 12.47
N GLU A 323 15.82 18.86 13.53
CA GLU A 323 15.88 18.21 14.84
C GLU A 323 14.49 17.98 15.45
N GLU A 324 13.62 18.99 15.35
CA GLU A 324 12.27 18.91 15.92
C GLU A 324 11.42 17.85 15.20
N LEU A 325 11.54 17.74 13.88
CA LEU A 325 10.85 16.70 13.11
C LEU A 325 11.34 15.31 13.52
N VAL A 326 12.66 15.13 13.68
CA VAL A 326 13.21 13.84 14.12
C VAL A 326 12.72 13.50 15.53
N ARG A 327 12.69 14.46 16.47
CA ARG A 327 12.09 14.24 17.79
C ARG A 327 10.61 13.83 17.71
N ALA A 328 9.84 14.41 16.79
CA ALA A 328 8.44 14.03 16.61
C ALA A 328 8.31 12.60 16.11
N TRP A 329 9.09 12.20 15.09
CA TRP A 329 9.14 10.82 14.60
C TRP A 329 9.57 9.82 15.68
N GLN A 330 10.61 10.14 16.45
CA GLN A 330 11.03 9.33 17.62
C GLN A 330 9.90 9.20 18.65
N GLY A 331 9.08 10.24 18.83
CA GLY A 331 7.88 10.18 19.66
C GLY A 331 6.88 9.10 19.21
N LEU A 332 6.72 8.93 17.90
CA LEU A 332 5.89 7.88 17.33
C LEU A 332 6.51 6.48 17.50
N GLY A 333 7.81 6.36 17.68
CA GLY A 333 8.52 5.11 17.95
C GLY A 333 8.33 4.55 19.36
N GLY A 334 7.74 5.31 20.30
CA GLY A 334 7.43 4.90 21.67
C GLY A 334 8.27 5.63 22.70
N VAL A 335 7.75 6.74 23.19
CA VAL A 335 8.22 7.48 24.37
C VAL A 335 7.06 7.60 25.37
N GLU A 336 7.32 8.08 26.57
CA GLU A 336 6.27 8.32 27.56
C GLU A 336 5.17 9.24 27.01
N PRO A 337 3.87 8.95 27.28
CA PRO A 337 2.74 9.72 26.75
C PRO A 337 2.82 11.22 27.02
N GLY A 338 3.33 11.64 28.17
CA GLY A 338 3.55 13.05 28.51
C GLY A 338 4.47 13.75 27.51
N LEU A 339 5.58 13.11 27.17
CA LEU A 339 6.54 13.63 26.20
C LEU A 339 5.97 13.68 24.77
N MET A 340 5.11 12.72 24.39
CA MET A 340 4.39 12.78 23.10
C MET A 340 3.50 14.04 23.04
N LEU A 341 2.78 14.34 24.11
CA LEU A 341 1.91 15.53 24.19
C LEU A 341 2.71 16.84 24.19
N GLU A 342 3.87 16.88 24.85
CA GLU A 342 4.78 18.03 24.79
C GLU A 342 5.27 18.29 23.37
N ARG A 343 5.71 17.24 22.67
CA ARG A 343 6.13 17.34 21.27
C ARG A 343 5.00 17.76 20.34
N ALA A 344 3.80 17.25 20.58
CA ALA A 344 2.62 17.69 19.83
C ALA A 344 2.34 19.18 20.04
N ALA A 345 2.46 19.70 21.28
CA ALA A 345 2.27 21.11 21.59
C ALA A 345 3.37 22.00 20.99
N GLU A 346 4.63 21.52 20.99
CA GLU A 346 5.75 22.19 20.31
C GLU A 346 5.47 22.37 18.82
N LEU A 347 5.09 21.29 18.13
CA LEU A 347 4.76 21.33 16.69
C LEU A 347 3.56 22.24 16.40
N GLU A 348 2.53 22.21 17.25
CA GLU A 348 1.33 23.05 17.06
C GLU A 348 1.64 24.54 17.23
N GLY A 349 2.70 24.86 18.00
CA GLY A 349 3.20 26.23 18.13
C GLY A 349 3.88 26.79 16.86
N TRP A 350 4.15 25.96 15.87
CA TRP A 350 4.74 26.43 14.63
C TRP A 350 3.67 27.15 13.79
N GLY A 351 3.85 28.44 13.55
CA GLY A 351 2.98 29.20 12.67
C GLY A 351 3.10 28.70 11.22
N GLU A 352 1.97 28.51 10.54
CA GLU A 352 1.95 28.03 9.15
C GLU A 352 2.84 28.88 8.20
N GLY A 353 2.89 30.19 8.44
CA GLY A 353 3.71 31.13 7.64
C GLY A 353 5.21 31.08 7.95
N THR A 354 5.67 30.28 8.92
CA THR A 354 7.07 30.16 9.31
C THR A 354 7.76 28.90 8.79
N LEU A 355 7.03 28.05 8.06
CA LEU A 355 7.55 26.79 7.54
C LEU A 355 8.12 26.99 6.14
N GLU A 356 9.44 26.97 6.04
CA GLU A 356 10.14 27.10 4.76
C GLU A 356 10.33 25.71 4.13
N ALA A 357 9.89 25.56 2.88
CA ALA A 357 10.03 24.31 2.14
C ALA A 357 11.50 24.01 1.82
N GLY A 358 11.96 22.79 2.13
CA GLY A 358 13.25 22.28 1.70
C GLY A 358 13.20 21.75 0.25
N ASP A 359 14.34 21.31 -0.25
CA ASP A 359 14.48 20.78 -1.62
C ASP A 359 13.81 19.41 -1.82
N LEU A 360 13.53 18.68 -0.73
CA LEU A 360 12.76 17.43 -0.73
C LEU A 360 11.27 17.63 -0.34
N SER A 361 10.81 18.86 -0.21
CA SER A 361 9.42 19.16 0.17
C SER A 361 8.36 18.57 -0.77
N GLY A 362 8.73 18.23 -2.02
CA GLY A 362 7.85 17.48 -2.93
C GLY A 362 7.37 16.15 -2.38
N LEU A 363 8.15 15.51 -1.49
CA LEU A 363 7.74 14.28 -0.78
C LEU A 363 6.56 14.51 0.18
N LEU A 364 6.29 15.76 0.56
CA LEU A 364 5.20 16.14 1.46
C LEU A 364 3.84 16.26 0.75
N LEU A 365 3.79 16.06 -0.56
CA LEU A 365 2.57 16.09 -1.38
C LEU A 365 1.67 17.31 -1.07
N GLY A 366 2.29 18.47 -1.18
CA GLY A 366 1.59 19.75 -1.21
C GLY A 366 1.82 20.67 -0.03
N SER A 367 2.17 20.22 1.20
CA SER A 367 2.28 21.21 2.26
C SER A 367 3.02 20.73 3.51
N ALA A 368 4.05 21.48 3.91
CA ALA A 368 4.71 21.32 5.20
C ALA A 368 3.76 21.49 6.41
N PRO A 369 2.83 22.48 6.44
CA PRO A 369 1.84 22.59 7.51
C PRO A 369 0.97 21.35 7.70
N ARG A 370 0.68 20.62 6.62
CA ARG A 370 -0.08 19.36 6.71
C ARG A 370 0.70 18.26 7.40
N LEU A 371 1.97 18.05 7.06
CA LEU A 371 2.82 17.10 7.78
C LEU A 371 2.86 17.39 9.27
N VAL A 372 3.04 18.67 9.64
CA VAL A 372 3.07 19.09 11.04
C VAL A 372 1.74 18.76 11.73
N LYS A 373 0.60 19.09 11.10
CA LYS A 373 -0.72 18.75 11.62
C LYS A 373 -0.92 17.25 11.79
N ASP A 374 -0.46 16.47 10.84
CA ASP A 374 -0.53 15.01 10.91
C ASP A 374 0.29 14.46 12.08
N LEU A 375 1.50 14.94 12.28
CA LEU A 375 2.36 14.54 13.40
C LEU A 375 1.73 14.91 14.74
N VAL A 376 1.16 16.10 14.87
CA VAL A 376 0.43 16.52 16.07
C VAL A 376 -0.72 15.56 16.38
N LEU A 377 -1.54 15.24 15.38
CA LEU A 377 -2.69 14.34 15.57
C LEU A 377 -2.24 12.92 15.94
N GLN A 378 -1.19 12.41 15.29
CA GLN A 378 -0.66 11.07 15.56
C GLN A 378 -0.06 10.97 16.95
N LEU A 379 0.75 11.94 17.39
CA LEU A 379 1.34 11.99 18.73
C LEU A 379 0.24 12.05 19.81
N ARG A 380 -0.77 12.89 19.65
CA ARG A 380 -1.91 12.96 20.57
C ARG A 380 -2.68 11.66 20.61
N PHE A 381 -2.99 11.12 19.44
CA PHE A 381 -3.70 9.85 19.35
C PHE A 381 -2.95 8.74 20.09
N LYS A 382 -1.66 8.57 19.80
CA LYS A 382 -0.83 7.54 20.42
C LYS A 382 -0.73 7.73 21.93
N ALA A 383 -0.46 8.95 22.40
CA ALA A 383 -0.38 9.26 23.83
C ALA A 383 -1.68 8.88 24.56
N HIS A 384 -2.83 9.27 24.03
CA HIS A 384 -4.12 8.95 24.64
C HIS A 384 -4.45 7.45 24.59
N LEU A 385 -4.05 6.76 23.51
CA LEU A 385 -4.18 5.32 23.40
C LEU A 385 -3.39 4.60 24.49
N GLU A 386 -2.12 4.95 24.68
CA GLU A 386 -1.26 4.31 25.67
C GLU A 386 -1.76 4.54 27.10
N VAL A 387 -2.19 5.77 27.42
CA VAL A 387 -2.78 6.08 28.72
C VAL A 387 -4.08 5.31 28.97
N PHE A 388 -4.94 5.19 27.94
CA PHE A 388 -6.17 4.39 28.02
C PHE A 388 -5.85 2.91 28.26
N CYS A 389 -4.96 2.31 27.46
CA CYS A 389 -4.58 0.90 27.62
C CYS A 389 -3.98 0.63 29.00
N ALA A 390 -3.13 1.52 29.51
CA ALA A 390 -2.55 1.41 30.85
C ALA A 390 -3.62 1.52 31.95
N ALA A 391 -4.64 2.39 31.80
CA ALA A 391 -5.73 2.50 32.75
C ALA A 391 -6.55 1.20 32.81
N VAL A 392 -6.90 0.62 31.67
CA VAL A 392 -7.63 -0.66 31.58
C VAL A 392 -6.81 -1.79 32.15
N ALA A 393 -5.53 -1.89 31.84
CA ALA A 393 -4.64 -2.92 32.39
C ALA A 393 -4.50 -2.80 33.92
N ALA A 394 -4.66 -1.61 34.48
CA ALA A 394 -4.72 -1.37 35.93
C ALA A 394 -6.11 -1.60 36.56
N GLY A 395 -7.06 -2.19 35.81
CA GLY A 395 -8.42 -2.46 36.28
C GLY A 395 -9.32 -1.23 36.41
N ARG A 396 -8.94 -0.10 35.79
CA ARG A 396 -9.74 1.12 35.75
C ARG A 396 -10.49 1.22 34.42
N PRO A 397 -11.74 1.71 34.36
CA PRO A 397 -12.51 1.78 33.13
C PRO A 397 -11.92 2.73 32.07
N GLY A 398 -11.01 3.62 32.45
CA GLY A 398 -10.33 4.51 31.51
C GLY A 398 -11.25 5.41 30.66
N ARG A 399 -12.46 5.73 31.19
CA ARG A 399 -13.49 6.42 30.38
C ARG A 399 -13.07 7.81 29.94
N GLU A 400 -12.36 8.56 30.79
CA GLU A 400 -11.84 9.87 30.45
C GLU A 400 -10.76 9.79 29.37
N GLU A 401 -9.82 8.86 29.55
CA GLU A 401 -8.73 8.59 28.60
C GLU A 401 -9.28 8.13 27.26
N LEU A 402 -10.27 7.23 27.27
CA LEU A 402 -10.96 6.79 26.06
C LEU A 402 -11.67 7.96 25.36
N GLY A 403 -12.24 8.89 26.11
CA GLY A 403 -12.85 10.10 25.58
C GLY A 403 -11.87 11.03 24.88
N ARG A 404 -10.65 11.17 25.43
CA ARG A 404 -9.56 11.94 24.79
C ARG A 404 -9.08 11.25 23.51
N PHE A 405 -8.89 9.92 23.58
CA PHE A 405 -8.56 9.10 22.44
C PHE A 405 -9.61 9.24 21.32
N SER A 406 -10.90 9.07 21.66
CA SER A 406 -11.99 9.14 20.68
C SER A 406 -12.02 10.49 19.93
N ARG A 407 -11.80 11.60 20.64
CA ARG A 407 -11.72 12.93 20.01
C ARG A 407 -10.53 13.07 19.07
N ALA A 408 -9.35 12.54 19.45
CA ALA A 408 -8.18 12.54 18.59
C ALA A 408 -8.39 11.67 17.34
N ALA A 409 -9.07 10.54 17.49
CA ALA A 409 -9.43 9.64 16.40
C ALA A 409 -10.44 10.28 15.43
N ASP A 410 -11.46 10.98 15.93
CA ASP A 410 -12.40 11.72 15.11
C ASP A 410 -11.69 12.83 14.29
N GLN A 411 -10.75 13.54 14.89
CA GLN A 411 -9.95 14.54 14.19
C GLN A 411 -9.06 13.93 13.11
N TRP A 412 -8.42 12.81 13.43
CA TRP A 412 -7.62 12.07 12.47
C TRP A 412 -8.47 11.57 11.30
N GLN A 413 -9.62 10.96 11.58
CA GLN A 413 -10.57 10.51 10.57
C GLN A 413 -10.98 11.64 9.62
N ALA A 414 -11.29 12.82 10.17
CA ALA A 414 -11.71 13.96 9.37
C ALA A 414 -10.62 14.46 8.40
N VAL A 415 -9.35 14.37 8.80
CA VAL A 415 -8.20 14.77 7.96
C VAL A 415 -7.82 13.69 6.99
N HIS A 416 -7.73 12.46 7.45
CA HIS A 416 -7.16 11.35 6.70
C HIS A 416 -8.19 10.65 5.80
N GLY A 417 -9.46 10.66 6.20
CA GLY A 417 -10.50 9.90 5.51
C GLY A 417 -10.31 8.39 5.65
N TYR A 418 -9.75 7.94 6.77
CA TYR A 418 -9.46 6.53 7.00
C TYR A 418 -10.76 5.75 7.18
N GLU A 419 -11.23 5.16 6.13
CA GLU A 419 -12.54 4.48 6.11
C GLU A 419 -12.44 2.97 6.18
N ASN A 420 -11.24 2.42 5.97
CA ASN A 420 -11.10 1.02 5.70
C ASN A 420 -11.01 0.17 6.97
N ARG A 421 -9.83 -0.29 7.33
CA ARG A 421 -9.66 -1.21 8.45
C ARG A 421 -9.27 -0.49 9.72
N TRP A 422 -9.85 -0.94 10.82
CA TRP A 422 -9.37 -0.58 12.14
C TRP A 422 -8.32 -1.60 12.59
N ARG A 423 -7.06 -1.33 12.40
CA ARG A 423 -5.97 -2.20 12.83
C ARG A 423 -5.19 -1.59 13.98
N CYS A 424 -5.72 -1.73 15.17
CA CYS A 424 -5.05 -1.30 16.40
C CYS A 424 -5.22 -2.36 17.50
N PRO A 425 -4.45 -3.48 17.46
CA PRO A 425 -4.60 -4.56 18.41
C PRO A 425 -4.60 -4.13 19.88
N PRO A 426 -3.70 -3.24 20.34
CA PRO A 426 -3.72 -2.81 21.75
C PRO A 426 -5.04 -2.17 22.16
N LEU A 427 -5.64 -1.35 21.28
CA LEU A 427 -6.94 -0.75 21.52
C LEU A 427 -8.04 -1.80 21.56
N THR A 428 -8.06 -2.70 20.58
CA THR A 428 -9.07 -3.76 20.49
C THR A 428 -9.07 -4.61 21.74
N GLU A 429 -7.92 -5.04 22.21
CA GLU A 429 -7.79 -5.84 23.45
C GLU A 429 -8.21 -5.05 24.69
N ALA A 430 -7.90 -3.78 24.78
CA ALA A 430 -8.35 -2.93 25.89
C ALA A 430 -9.88 -2.73 25.87
N LEU A 431 -10.46 -2.49 24.68
CA LEU A 431 -11.91 -2.30 24.54
C LEU A 431 -12.70 -3.59 24.89
N LYS A 432 -12.20 -4.76 24.53
CA LYS A 432 -12.83 -6.05 24.92
C LYS A 432 -12.94 -6.21 26.43
N GLN A 433 -11.96 -5.73 27.20
CA GLN A 433 -11.97 -5.78 28.67
C GLN A 433 -13.06 -4.89 29.30
N LEU A 434 -13.64 -3.96 28.56
CA LEU A 434 -14.75 -3.14 29.03
C LEU A 434 -16.09 -3.87 29.04
N HIS A 435 -16.20 -5.05 28.40
CA HIS A 435 -17.40 -5.90 28.33
C HIS A 435 -18.68 -5.11 27.97
N SER A 436 -18.57 -4.26 26.95
CA SER A 436 -19.67 -3.39 26.54
C SER A 436 -20.40 -3.93 25.31
N PRO A 437 -21.70 -4.24 25.38
CA PRO A 437 -22.45 -4.71 24.22
C PRO A 437 -22.43 -3.75 23.03
N VAL A 438 -22.21 -2.45 23.28
CA VAL A 438 -22.12 -1.44 22.21
C VAL A 438 -20.80 -1.59 21.45
N LEU A 439 -19.72 -1.87 22.16
CA LEU A 439 -18.38 -2.04 21.59
C LEU A 439 -18.22 -3.44 21.00
N ASP A 440 -18.73 -4.48 21.69
CA ASP A 440 -18.60 -5.87 21.27
C ASP A 440 -19.16 -6.11 19.86
N GLN A 441 -20.22 -5.39 19.46
CA GLN A 441 -20.80 -5.46 18.13
C GLN A 441 -19.86 -5.02 16.99
N VAL A 442 -18.81 -4.26 17.29
CA VAL A 442 -17.86 -3.73 16.31
C VAL A 442 -16.42 -4.18 16.56
N LEU A 443 -16.17 -4.86 17.70
CA LEU A 443 -14.85 -5.36 18.07
C LEU A 443 -14.49 -6.68 17.38
N ASP A 444 -15.48 -7.47 16.95
CA ASP A 444 -15.25 -8.55 16.00
C ASP A 444 -14.84 -7.92 14.68
N PHE A 445 -13.57 -7.70 14.63
CA PHE A 445 -12.87 -6.79 13.77
C PHE A 445 -13.17 -7.02 12.29
N GLU A 446 -13.44 -8.23 11.90
CA GLU A 446 -13.70 -8.61 10.53
C GLU A 446 -14.45 -9.96 10.50
N PRO A 447 -15.76 -9.95 10.76
CA PRO A 447 -16.51 -11.15 10.47
C PRO A 447 -16.29 -11.50 9.00
N GLU A 448 -15.80 -12.70 8.77
CA GLU A 448 -15.61 -13.18 7.42
C GLU A 448 -16.98 -13.47 6.79
N ALA A 449 -17.24 -12.87 5.65
CA ALA A 449 -18.37 -13.22 4.82
C ALA A 449 -17.95 -14.27 3.78
N LEU A 450 -18.70 -15.35 3.69
CA LEU A 450 -18.50 -16.32 2.62
C LEU A 450 -19.08 -15.77 1.32
N THR A 451 -18.23 -15.61 0.34
CA THR A 451 -18.64 -15.25 -1.03
C THR A 451 -18.49 -16.46 -1.96
N PRO A 452 -19.03 -16.41 -3.19
CA PRO A 452 -18.75 -17.43 -4.21
C PRO A 452 -17.26 -17.66 -4.49
N PHE A 453 -16.41 -16.68 -4.14
CA PHE A 453 -14.97 -16.70 -4.36
C PHE A 453 -14.17 -17.00 -3.08
N GLY A 454 -14.83 -17.43 -2.01
CA GLY A 454 -14.22 -17.70 -0.72
C GLY A 454 -14.57 -16.68 0.35
N ARG A 455 -13.82 -16.71 1.45
CA ARG A 455 -14.04 -15.82 2.57
C ARG A 455 -13.33 -14.49 2.34
N VAL A 456 -14.07 -13.41 2.46
CA VAL A 456 -13.54 -12.05 2.47
C VAL A 456 -13.99 -11.35 3.74
N GLN A 457 -13.22 -10.37 4.17
CA GLN A 457 -13.59 -9.56 5.31
C GLN A 457 -14.88 -8.79 5.00
N ALA A 458 -15.90 -8.91 5.85
CA ALA A 458 -17.21 -8.30 5.61
C ALA A 458 -17.13 -6.77 5.46
N SER A 459 -16.13 -6.14 6.08
CA SER A 459 -15.88 -4.70 5.94
C SER A 459 -15.58 -4.27 4.51
N TYR A 460 -15.03 -5.13 3.68
CA TYR A 460 -14.79 -4.84 2.27
C TYR A 460 -16.08 -4.82 1.44
N LEU A 461 -17.07 -5.62 1.85
CA LEU A 461 -18.36 -5.73 1.17
C LEU A 461 -19.40 -4.73 1.68
N ALA A 462 -19.19 -4.14 2.86
CA ALA A 462 -20.12 -3.20 3.45
C ALA A 462 -20.06 -1.84 2.76
N GLU A 463 -21.20 -1.18 2.60
CA GLU A 463 -21.26 0.21 2.13
C GLU A 463 -20.57 1.15 3.12
N GLU A 464 -20.77 0.91 4.42
CA GLU A 464 -20.09 1.62 5.50
C GLU A 464 -18.90 0.79 6.00
N THR A 465 -17.73 1.42 6.02
CA THR A 465 -16.48 0.78 6.43
C THR A 465 -16.34 0.70 7.95
N HIS A 466 -15.34 -0.09 8.41
CA HIS A 466 -15.20 -0.42 9.82
C HIS A 466 -14.82 0.77 10.71
N THR A 467 -13.97 1.69 10.24
CA THR A 467 -13.50 2.82 11.07
C THR A 467 -14.63 3.78 11.47
N PRO A 468 -15.48 4.27 10.55
CA PRO A 468 -16.65 5.07 10.95
C PRO A 468 -17.58 4.38 11.93
N ARG A 469 -17.82 3.08 11.75
CA ARG A 469 -18.64 2.28 12.67
C ARG A 469 -18.03 2.19 14.07
N MET A 470 -16.72 1.97 14.17
CA MET A 470 -16.01 1.95 15.43
C MET A 470 -16.08 3.30 16.14
N LEU A 471 -15.85 4.40 15.44
CA LEU A 471 -15.93 5.75 16.01
C LEU A 471 -17.35 6.07 16.48
N ALA A 472 -18.38 5.66 15.75
CA ALA A 472 -19.77 5.81 16.17
C ALA A 472 -20.06 4.98 17.45
N ALA A 473 -19.56 3.77 17.55
CA ALA A 473 -19.72 2.93 18.75
C ALA A 473 -18.98 3.54 19.96
N LEU A 474 -17.79 4.10 19.77
CA LEU A 474 -17.05 4.80 20.84
C LEU A 474 -17.86 6.00 21.34
N ARG A 475 -18.37 6.84 20.45
CA ARG A 475 -19.24 7.99 20.85
C ARG A 475 -20.47 7.53 21.63
N LYS A 476 -21.14 6.46 21.18
CA LYS A 476 -22.31 5.91 21.86
C LYS A 476 -21.96 5.32 23.24
N TYR A 477 -20.81 4.68 23.38
CA TYR A 477 -20.34 4.16 24.66
C TYR A 477 -20.01 5.26 25.66
N LEU A 478 -19.46 6.38 25.16
CA LEU A 478 -19.03 7.52 25.97
C LEU A 478 -20.18 8.47 26.38
N ALA A 479 -21.26 8.50 25.61
CA ALA A 479 -22.49 9.22 25.94
C ALA A 479 -23.21 8.63 27.17
#